data_5a696652d6704ad99102f1956b3f7ff4
#
_entry.id   5a696652d6704ad99102f1956b3f7ff4
#
_cell.length_a   1.000
_cell.length_b   1.000
_cell.length_c   1.000
_cell.angle_alpha   90.00
_cell.angle_beta   90.00
_cell.angle_gamma   90.00
#
_symmetry.space_group_name_H-M   'P 1'
#
loop_
_entity.id
_entity.type
_entity.pdbx_description
1 polymer ?
#
loop_
_entity_poly.entity_id
_entity_poly.type
_entity_poly.pdbx_seq_one_letter_code
_entity_poly.pdbx_strand_id
1 'polypeptide(L)'
;MPADSHAMTDLSPLLSRIAGKRDDLIALTQDLIRIPTLNPPGENYRDICDYLDRRLSKSGFTTELIRAHGTPGDSEKYPRWNIVARRDGKKPGECVHFNSHTDVVEVGNGWTTDPFGGDLIDGKIYGRGACDMKGGLATSIIAAEAFIETFPDFHGAIEISGTADEESGGYGGVAYLAEKGYFSPTRVQHVIIPEPLNKDRVCLGHRGGWWAEIETFGEIAHGSMPFLGDCAVRHMGAVLDKFETDLFPAMAQRRTDMPVVPEGARQSTMNINSIHGGQAEQADDLTGLPAHCVPDSCRIVIDRRFLDEEPLDQVRGEVTALLDELKTSRDRFEYELREINHVLPSMTDRDAPIAATLASQIETVLGIPAEFVASPGTYDQKHIDRIGKLKNCVAYGPGILELAHKPDEYIGVDDMMVSVEVMVRSLAALLLPKD
;
A
#
# COMPACT_ATOMS: atom_id res chain seq x y z
N MET A 1 16.28 -41.31 30.51
CA MET A 1 15.03 -41.20 29.76
C MET A 1 15.42 -40.73 28.38
N PRO A 2 15.03 -41.40 27.29
CA PRO A 2 15.35 -40.91 25.97
C PRO A 2 14.55 -39.62 25.72
N ALA A 3 15.21 -38.63 25.16
CA ALA A 3 14.57 -37.41 24.68
C ALA A 3 13.59 -37.80 23.58
N ASP A 4 12.31 -37.48 23.75
CA ASP A 4 11.28 -37.60 22.73
C ASP A 4 11.73 -36.75 21.54
N SER A 5 12.12 -37.37 20.47
CA SER A 5 12.30 -36.75 19.17
C SER A 5 10.91 -36.36 18.67
N HIS A 6 10.48 -35.12 18.88
CA HIS A 6 9.28 -34.60 18.23
C HIS A 6 9.47 -34.80 16.72
N ALA A 7 8.64 -35.64 16.12
CA ALA A 7 8.65 -35.88 14.69
C ALA A 7 8.10 -34.58 14.03
N MET A 8 9.00 -33.74 13.52
CA MET A 8 8.58 -32.58 12.69
C MET A 8 7.77 -33.10 11.50
N THR A 9 6.62 -32.47 11.22
CA THR A 9 5.80 -32.83 10.06
C THR A 9 6.65 -32.81 8.78
N ASP A 10 6.64 -33.94 8.03
CA ASP A 10 7.35 -34.01 6.75
C ASP A 10 6.71 -33.08 5.71
N LEU A 11 7.45 -32.04 5.32
CA LEU A 11 7.02 -31.06 4.30
C LEU A 11 7.45 -31.46 2.88
N SER A 12 8.16 -32.60 2.67
CA SER A 12 8.63 -33.02 1.35
C SER A 12 7.51 -33.12 0.30
N PRO A 13 6.29 -33.63 0.63
CA PRO A 13 5.19 -33.66 -0.32
C PRO A 13 4.72 -32.25 -0.74
N LEU A 14 4.70 -31.29 0.21
CA LEU A 14 4.35 -29.90 -0.05
C LEU A 14 5.37 -29.21 -0.96
N LEU A 15 6.67 -29.39 -0.67
CA LEU A 15 7.74 -28.82 -1.48
C LEU A 15 7.76 -29.38 -2.91
N SER A 16 7.52 -30.69 -3.05
CA SER A 16 7.37 -31.30 -4.38
C SER A 16 6.18 -30.74 -5.15
N ARG A 17 5.07 -30.46 -4.46
CA ARG A 17 3.86 -29.88 -5.07
C ARG A 17 4.10 -28.47 -5.58
N ILE A 18 4.69 -27.59 -4.77
CA ILE A 18 4.96 -26.21 -5.19
C ILE A 18 5.93 -26.13 -6.36
N ALA A 19 6.91 -27.03 -6.44
CA ALA A 19 7.84 -27.10 -7.59
C ALA A 19 7.08 -27.31 -8.93
N GLY A 20 5.96 -28.04 -8.91
CA GLY A 20 5.08 -28.26 -10.07
C GLY A 20 4.10 -27.12 -10.36
N LYS A 21 4.02 -26.06 -9.52
CA LYS A 21 3.05 -24.96 -9.67
C LYS A 21 3.62 -23.74 -10.42
N ARG A 22 4.87 -23.79 -10.90
CA ARG A 22 5.53 -22.63 -11.52
C ARG A 22 4.74 -22.07 -12.71
N ASP A 23 4.30 -22.94 -13.63
CA ASP A 23 3.56 -22.50 -14.82
C ASP A 23 2.17 -21.97 -14.47
N ASP A 24 1.52 -22.56 -13.46
CA ASP A 24 0.23 -22.08 -12.92
C ASP A 24 0.38 -20.69 -12.27
N LEU A 25 1.47 -20.47 -11.51
CA LEU A 25 1.80 -19.15 -10.93
C LEU A 25 2.00 -18.08 -12.01
N ILE A 26 2.76 -18.42 -13.07
CA ILE A 26 2.97 -17.51 -14.21
C ILE A 26 1.63 -17.17 -14.86
N ALA A 27 0.84 -18.19 -15.21
CA ALA A 27 -0.45 -18.00 -15.88
C ALA A 27 -1.42 -17.15 -15.03
N LEU A 28 -1.51 -17.46 -13.72
CA LEU A 28 -2.36 -16.70 -12.80
C LEU A 28 -1.94 -15.22 -12.73
N THR A 29 -0.63 -14.95 -12.62
CA THR A 29 -0.10 -13.58 -12.59
C THR A 29 -0.42 -12.83 -13.88
N GLN A 30 -0.22 -13.46 -15.04
CA GLN A 30 -0.54 -12.90 -16.35
C GLN A 30 -2.03 -12.57 -16.47
N ASP A 31 -2.91 -13.48 -16.04
CA ASP A 31 -4.35 -13.27 -16.09
C ASP A 31 -4.79 -12.09 -15.21
N LEU A 32 -4.22 -11.96 -14.00
CA LEU A 32 -4.51 -10.83 -13.12
C LEU A 32 -4.03 -9.50 -13.72
N ILE A 33 -2.85 -9.46 -14.34
CA ILE A 33 -2.32 -8.26 -14.99
C ILE A 33 -3.22 -7.83 -16.16
N ARG A 34 -3.73 -8.78 -16.94
CA ARG A 34 -4.62 -8.52 -18.10
C ARG A 34 -5.98 -7.95 -17.73
N ILE A 35 -6.34 -7.89 -16.46
CA ILE A 35 -7.54 -7.18 -15.98
C ILE A 35 -7.08 -5.81 -15.47
N PRO A 36 -7.25 -4.70 -16.25
CA PRO A 36 -6.73 -3.38 -15.92
C PRO A 36 -7.61 -2.68 -14.88
N THR A 37 -7.29 -2.88 -13.61
CA THR A 37 -8.00 -2.32 -12.46
C THR A 37 -7.43 -0.95 -12.06
N LEU A 38 -7.50 0.02 -12.98
CA LEU A 38 -6.95 1.36 -12.78
C LEU A 38 -7.69 2.12 -11.68
N ASN A 39 -6.96 2.70 -10.76
CA ASN A 39 -7.45 3.52 -9.68
C ASN A 39 -6.53 4.74 -9.41
N PRO A 40 -7.03 6.01 -9.51
CA PRO A 40 -8.37 6.37 -9.98
C PRO A 40 -8.66 5.96 -11.43
N PRO A 41 -9.95 5.77 -11.85
CA PRO A 41 -11.19 6.00 -11.09
C PRO A 41 -11.74 4.76 -10.36
N GLY A 42 -11.14 3.59 -10.47
CA GLY A 42 -11.63 2.32 -9.91
C GLY A 42 -12.30 1.45 -10.96
N GLU A 43 -11.58 1.17 -12.05
CA GLU A 43 -12.07 0.36 -13.16
C GLU A 43 -11.97 -1.14 -12.88
N ASN A 44 -12.86 -1.93 -13.47
CA ASN A 44 -12.81 -3.39 -13.54
C ASN A 44 -12.70 -4.15 -12.19
N TYR A 45 -13.04 -3.53 -11.07
CA TYR A 45 -13.03 -4.23 -9.77
C TYR A 45 -13.96 -5.43 -9.74
N ARG A 46 -15.12 -5.34 -10.43
CA ARG A 46 -16.03 -6.47 -10.51
C ARG A 46 -15.43 -7.63 -11.30
N ASP A 47 -14.76 -7.35 -12.41
CA ASP A 47 -14.20 -8.38 -13.30
C ASP A 47 -13.08 -9.15 -12.63
N ILE A 48 -12.19 -8.47 -11.89
CA ILE A 48 -11.12 -9.15 -11.14
C ILE A 48 -11.69 -9.95 -9.98
N CYS A 49 -12.72 -9.44 -9.27
CA CYS A 49 -13.39 -10.19 -8.22
C CYS A 49 -14.10 -11.44 -8.78
N ASP A 50 -14.76 -11.35 -9.92
CA ASP A 50 -15.40 -12.50 -10.59
C ASP A 50 -14.36 -13.52 -11.09
N TYR A 51 -13.17 -13.07 -11.49
CA TYR A 51 -12.07 -13.97 -11.85
C TYR A 51 -11.56 -14.73 -10.61
N LEU A 52 -11.30 -14.02 -9.52
CA LEU A 52 -10.84 -14.59 -8.24
C LEU A 52 -11.90 -15.52 -7.65
N ASP A 53 -13.17 -15.18 -7.72
CA ASP A 53 -14.28 -16.02 -7.27
C ASP A 53 -14.25 -17.38 -7.96
N ARG A 54 -14.18 -17.39 -9.29
CA ARG A 54 -14.11 -18.65 -10.06
C ARG A 54 -12.86 -19.48 -9.72
N ARG A 55 -11.70 -18.83 -9.53
CA ARG A 55 -10.45 -19.52 -9.17
C ARG A 55 -10.52 -20.13 -7.80
N LEU A 56 -10.87 -19.32 -6.78
CA LEU A 56 -10.84 -19.72 -5.39
C LEU A 56 -11.96 -20.70 -5.04
N SER A 57 -13.16 -20.54 -5.60
CA SER A 57 -14.23 -21.51 -5.46
C SER A 57 -13.86 -22.88 -6.01
N LYS A 58 -13.17 -22.93 -7.18
CA LYS A 58 -12.66 -24.18 -7.75
C LYS A 58 -11.63 -24.86 -6.84
N SER A 59 -10.86 -24.09 -6.09
CA SER A 59 -9.87 -24.58 -5.13
C SER A 59 -10.49 -24.91 -3.75
N GLY A 60 -11.82 -24.84 -3.64
CA GLY A 60 -12.59 -25.25 -2.46
C GLY A 60 -12.70 -24.19 -1.37
N PHE A 61 -12.46 -22.92 -1.67
CA PHE A 61 -12.80 -21.80 -0.80
C PHE A 61 -14.29 -21.47 -0.91
N THR A 62 -14.88 -21.02 0.18
CA THR A 62 -16.16 -20.30 0.19
C THR A 62 -15.85 -18.83 -0.05
N THR A 63 -16.46 -18.25 -1.07
CA THR A 63 -16.19 -16.87 -1.49
C THR A 63 -17.37 -15.96 -1.23
N GLU A 64 -17.07 -14.70 -0.94
CA GLU A 64 -18.05 -13.63 -0.76
C GLU A 64 -17.61 -12.39 -1.55
N LEU A 65 -18.49 -11.90 -2.43
CA LEU A 65 -18.31 -10.67 -3.19
C LEU A 65 -18.98 -9.52 -2.44
N ILE A 66 -18.20 -8.48 -2.09
CA ILE A 66 -18.62 -7.42 -1.20
C ILE A 66 -18.49 -6.06 -1.90
N ARG A 67 -19.62 -5.38 -2.14
CA ARG A 67 -19.59 -4.00 -2.61
C ARG A 67 -19.52 -3.04 -1.43
N ALA A 68 -18.53 -2.16 -1.43
CA ALA A 68 -18.35 -1.11 -0.44
C ALA A 68 -19.16 0.13 -0.83
N HIS A 69 -20.45 0.12 -0.53
CA HIS A 69 -21.36 1.21 -0.84
C HIS A 69 -21.06 2.48 -0.04
N GLY A 70 -21.08 3.63 -0.73
CA GLY A 70 -21.01 4.96 -0.13
C GLY A 70 -19.61 5.34 0.39
N THR A 71 -18.60 4.57 0.06
CA THR A 71 -17.20 4.92 0.36
C THR A 71 -16.68 5.95 -0.64
N PRO A 72 -15.60 6.70 -0.31
CA PRO A 72 -15.00 7.63 -1.26
C PRO A 72 -14.72 6.96 -2.61
N GLY A 73 -15.13 7.59 -3.69
CA GLY A 73 -14.97 7.09 -5.06
C GLY A 73 -16.00 6.04 -5.50
N ASP A 74 -16.82 5.45 -4.60
CA ASP A 74 -17.89 4.53 -5.00
C ASP A 74 -18.98 5.28 -5.81
N SER A 75 -19.35 4.69 -6.93
CA SER A 75 -20.45 5.15 -7.77
C SER A 75 -21.03 4.00 -8.57
N GLU A 76 -22.17 4.19 -9.24
CA GLU A 76 -22.71 3.17 -10.14
C GLU A 76 -21.80 2.92 -11.36
N LYS A 77 -21.01 3.92 -11.76
CA LYS A 77 -20.04 3.79 -12.85
C LYS A 77 -18.75 3.08 -12.39
N TYR A 78 -18.30 3.34 -11.19
CA TYR A 78 -17.07 2.81 -10.61
C TYR A 78 -17.34 2.20 -9.24
N PRO A 79 -18.05 1.05 -9.19
CA PRO A 79 -18.41 0.40 -7.93
C PRO A 79 -17.19 -0.26 -7.28
N ARG A 80 -17.04 -0.08 -5.96
CA ARG A 80 -15.95 -0.66 -5.18
C ARG A 80 -16.31 -2.09 -4.78
N TRP A 81 -15.75 -3.06 -5.52
CA TRP A 81 -15.94 -4.48 -5.23
C TRP A 81 -14.70 -5.08 -4.58
N ASN A 82 -14.96 -5.91 -3.59
CA ASN A 82 -13.98 -6.72 -2.87
C ASN A 82 -14.40 -8.18 -2.92
N ILE A 83 -13.44 -9.08 -2.74
CA ILE A 83 -13.69 -10.49 -2.53
C ILE A 83 -13.00 -10.95 -1.24
N VAL A 84 -13.69 -11.77 -0.46
CA VAL A 84 -13.11 -12.52 0.66
C VAL A 84 -13.40 -13.99 0.43
N ALA A 85 -12.35 -14.79 0.42
CA ALA A 85 -12.42 -16.24 0.25
C ALA A 85 -11.91 -16.92 1.53
N ARG A 86 -12.65 -17.90 2.05
CA ARG A 86 -12.31 -18.62 3.28
C ARG A 86 -12.33 -20.12 3.06
N ARG A 87 -11.30 -20.78 3.56
CA ARG A 87 -11.23 -22.23 3.67
C ARG A 87 -10.99 -22.62 5.11
N ASP A 88 -11.97 -23.28 5.72
CA ASP A 88 -11.83 -23.84 7.06
C ASP A 88 -11.16 -25.21 7.01
N GLY A 89 -10.28 -25.45 7.97
CA GLY A 89 -9.70 -26.75 8.24
C GLY A 89 -10.67 -27.67 9.00
N LYS A 90 -10.24 -28.89 9.28
CA LYS A 90 -11.10 -29.88 9.95
C LYS A 90 -11.30 -29.67 11.45
N LYS A 91 -10.39 -28.95 12.10
CA LYS A 91 -10.44 -28.67 13.53
C LYS A 91 -10.32 -27.17 13.80
N PRO A 92 -10.87 -26.69 14.91
CA PRO A 92 -10.66 -25.32 15.34
C PRO A 92 -9.17 -24.99 15.48
N GLY A 93 -8.80 -23.77 15.15
CA GLY A 93 -7.41 -23.27 15.22
C GLY A 93 -7.38 -21.79 14.83
N GLU A 94 -6.19 -21.28 14.60
CA GLU A 94 -5.95 -19.91 14.17
C GLU A 94 -6.28 -19.69 12.70
N CYS A 95 -6.52 -18.45 12.31
CA CYS A 95 -6.76 -18.06 10.93
C CYS A 95 -5.58 -17.23 10.41
N VAL A 96 -5.04 -17.66 9.26
CA VAL A 96 -4.06 -16.86 8.49
C VAL A 96 -4.79 -16.20 7.32
N HIS A 97 -4.70 -14.89 7.21
CA HIS A 97 -5.33 -14.11 6.17
C HIS A 97 -4.26 -13.46 5.26
N PHE A 98 -4.33 -13.73 3.98
CA PHE A 98 -3.58 -13.01 2.95
C PHE A 98 -4.44 -11.87 2.42
N ASN A 99 -4.04 -10.63 2.69
CA ASN A 99 -4.73 -9.45 2.17
C ASN A 99 -3.96 -8.83 1.02
N SER A 100 -4.60 -8.68 -0.13
CA SER A 100 -3.97 -8.08 -1.30
C SER A 100 -4.91 -7.08 -1.94
N HIS A 101 -4.37 -5.90 -2.30
CA HIS A 101 -5.13 -5.01 -3.17
C HIS A 101 -5.11 -5.50 -4.61
N THR A 102 -6.13 -5.12 -5.36
CA THR A 102 -6.31 -5.51 -6.75
C THR A 102 -6.16 -4.34 -7.70
N ASP A 103 -6.25 -3.13 -7.20
CA ASP A 103 -6.08 -1.91 -7.97
C ASP A 103 -4.62 -1.65 -8.35
N VAL A 104 -4.46 -0.81 -9.35
CA VAL A 104 -3.17 -0.37 -9.86
C VAL A 104 -3.26 1.10 -10.25
N VAL A 105 -2.16 1.84 -10.10
CA VAL A 105 -2.06 3.24 -10.54
C VAL A 105 -2.03 3.36 -12.07
N GLU A 106 -2.16 4.58 -12.57
CA GLU A 106 -2.02 4.88 -14.00
C GLU A 106 -0.69 4.38 -14.56
N VAL A 107 -0.71 3.98 -15.82
CA VAL A 107 0.47 3.41 -16.49
C VAL A 107 1.59 4.44 -16.72
N GLY A 108 1.24 5.71 -16.98
CA GLY A 108 2.21 6.74 -17.34
C GLY A 108 2.82 6.50 -18.72
N ASN A 109 3.94 7.22 -19.01
CA ASN A 109 4.66 7.14 -20.26
C ASN A 109 5.97 6.34 -20.11
N GLY A 110 6.52 5.85 -21.22
CA GLY A 110 7.87 5.25 -21.25
C GLY A 110 7.88 3.71 -21.20
N TRP A 111 6.74 3.05 -21.32
CA TRP A 111 6.67 1.59 -21.44
C TRP A 111 7.27 1.10 -22.75
N THR A 112 8.06 0.02 -22.68
CA THR A 112 8.60 -0.71 -23.85
C THR A 112 7.84 -1.99 -24.12
N THR A 113 7.03 -2.47 -23.15
CA THR A 113 6.11 -3.62 -23.24
C THR A 113 4.67 -3.13 -23.12
N ASP A 114 3.69 -3.99 -23.43
CA ASP A 114 2.27 -3.70 -23.12
C ASP A 114 2.06 -3.69 -21.61
N PRO A 115 1.62 -2.56 -21.00
CA PRO A 115 1.39 -2.47 -19.56
C PRO A 115 0.43 -3.52 -18.99
N PHE A 116 -0.46 -4.07 -19.82
CA PHE A 116 -1.44 -5.10 -19.42
C PHE A 116 -1.28 -6.41 -20.20
N GLY A 117 -0.15 -6.60 -20.92
CA GLY A 117 0.17 -7.82 -21.65
C GLY A 117 0.51 -9.01 -20.76
N GLY A 118 1.20 -8.75 -19.64
CA GLY A 118 1.74 -9.80 -18.79
C GLY A 118 2.86 -10.59 -19.48
N ASP A 119 3.73 -9.91 -20.22
CA ASP A 119 4.77 -10.55 -21.01
C ASP A 119 5.82 -11.24 -20.13
N LEU A 120 6.09 -12.51 -20.41
CA LEU A 120 7.18 -13.27 -19.76
C LEU A 120 8.46 -13.13 -20.57
N ILE A 121 9.43 -12.38 -20.06
CA ILE A 121 10.72 -12.13 -20.71
C ILE A 121 11.84 -12.42 -19.70
N ASP A 122 12.75 -13.30 -20.02
CA ASP A 122 13.93 -13.66 -19.21
C ASP A 122 13.58 -13.98 -17.74
N GLY A 123 12.49 -14.73 -17.51
CA GLY A 123 12.04 -15.14 -16.18
C GLY A 123 11.37 -14.04 -15.36
N LYS A 124 10.99 -12.93 -16.00
CA LYS A 124 10.27 -11.80 -15.41
C LYS A 124 8.93 -11.62 -16.09
N ILE A 125 7.88 -11.35 -15.34
CA ILE A 125 6.55 -11.03 -15.86
C ILE A 125 6.41 -9.52 -15.81
N TYR A 126 6.28 -8.89 -16.98
CA TYR A 126 6.14 -7.45 -17.13
C TYR A 126 4.68 -7.04 -17.14
N GLY A 127 4.36 -5.93 -16.49
CA GLY A 127 3.05 -5.30 -16.53
C GLY A 127 2.78 -4.43 -15.31
N ARG A 128 1.85 -3.47 -15.44
CA ARG A 128 1.38 -2.65 -14.33
C ARG A 128 0.66 -3.53 -13.30
N GLY A 129 1.09 -3.46 -12.04
CA GLY A 129 0.61 -4.32 -10.98
C GLY A 129 1.32 -5.68 -10.91
N ALA A 130 2.28 -5.96 -11.80
CA ALA A 130 3.07 -7.18 -11.69
C ALA A 130 3.83 -7.23 -10.36
N CYS A 131 4.45 -6.12 -9.98
CA CYS A 131 5.16 -5.94 -8.72
C CYS A 131 4.20 -5.54 -7.60
N ASP A 132 3.37 -4.54 -7.83
CA ASP A 132 2.51 -3.88 -6.84
C ASP A 132 1.02 -4.01 -7.22
N MET A 133 0.26 -5.05 -6.68
CA MET A 133 0.80 -6.21 -5.96
C MET A 133 0.16 -7.52 -6.47
N LYS A 134 -0.30 -7.58 -7.75
CA LYS A 134 -0.97 -8.76 -8.32
C LYS A 134 -0.08 -10.01 -8.34
N GLY A 135 1.24 -9.82 -8.48
CA GLY A 135 2.21 -10.91 -8.35
C GLY A 135 2.26 -11.49 -6.93
N GLY A 136 2.20 -10.62 -5.92
CA GLY A 136 2.08 -11.03 -4.52
C GLY A 136 0.76 -11.77 -4.24
N LEU A 137 -0.36 -11.27 -4.78
CA LEU A 137 -1.65 -11.94 -4.72
C LEU A 137 -1.59 -13.34 -5.35
N ALA A 138 -1.03 -13.48 -6.56
CA ALA A 138 -0.88 -14.77 -7.22
C ALA A 138 -0.03 -15.73 -6.38
N THR A 139 1.07 -15.23 -5.80
CA THR A 139 1.96 -15.99 -4.92
C THR A 139 1.23 -16.55 -3.70
N SER A 140 0.41 -15.73 -3.03
CA SER A 140 -0.38 -16.13 -1.87
C SER A 140 -1.47 -17.16 -2.20
N ILE A 141 -2.13 -17.02 -3.35
CA ILE A 141 -3.13 -17.98 -3.85
C ILE A 141 -2.47 -19.34 -4.10
N ILE A 142 -1.37 -19.39 -4.84
CA ILE A 142 -0.65 -20.65 -5.13
C ILE A 142 -0.14 -21.31 -3.83
N ALA A 143 0.35 -20.52 -2.88
CA ALA A 143 0.77 -21.02 -1.58
C ALA A 143 -0.40 -21.67 -0.82
N ALA A 144 -1.53 -20.99 -0.73
CA ALA A 144 -2.72 -21.50 -0.04
C ALA A 144 -3.28 -22.77 -0.72
N GLU A 145 -3.38 -22.78 -2.05
CA GLU A 145 -3.86 -23.93 -2.82
C GLU A 145 -2.95 -25.16 -2.60
N ALA A 146 -1.62 -24.97 -2.75
CA ALA A 146 -0.65 -26.08 -2.56
C ALA A 146 -0.71 -26.64 -1.12
N PHE A 147 -0.88 -25.76 -0.13
CA PHE A 147 -1.00 -26.19 1.27
C PHE A 147 -2.28 -27.01 1.50
N ILE A 148 -3.44 -26.53 1.06
CA ILE A 148 -4.74 -27.21 1.22
C ILE A 148 -4.76 -28.54 0.49
N GLU A 149 -4.21 -28.62 -0.72
CA GLU A 149 -4.10 -29.84 -1.50
C GLU A 149 -3.21 -30.90 -0.84
N THR A 150 -2.22 -30.46 -0.05
CA THR A 150 -1.28 -31.37 0.63
C THR A 150 -1.78 -31.78 2.01
N PHE A 151 -2.35 -30.85 2.75
CA PHE A 151 -2.82 -31.04 4.12
C PHE A 151 -4.31 -30.67 4.27
N PRO A 152 -5.22 -31.44 3.66
CA PRO A 152 -6.66 -31.11 3.68
C PRO A 152 -7.28 -31.09 5.08
N ASP A 153 -6.61 -31.70 6.06
CA ASP A 153 -7.05 -31.89 7.45
C ASP A 153 -6.43 -30.87 8.43
N PHE A 154 -5.86 -29.77 7.91
CA PHE A 154 -5.25 -28.73 8.72
C PHE A 154 -6.22 -28.15 9.78
N HIS A 155 -5.67 -27.43 10.77
CA HIS A 155 -6.43 -26.78 11.83
C HIS A 155 -6.64 -25.30 11.53
N GLY A 156 -7.76 -24.72 12.00
CA GLY A 156 -8.05 -23.30 11.82
C GLY A 156 -8.58 -22.97 10.43
N ALA A 157 -8.14 -21.85 9.85
CA ALA A 157 -8.62 -21.38 8.56
C ALA A 157 -7.54 -20.65 7.75
N ILE A 158 -7.75 -20.59 6.44
CA ILE A 158 -7.03 -19.71 5.53
C ILE A 158 -8.04 -18.76 4.91
N GLU A 159 -7.75 -17.46 4.95
CA GLU A 159 -8.51 -16.44 4.21
C GLU A 159 -7.62 -15.75 3.19
N ILE A 160 -8.24 -15.35 2.06
CA ILE A 160 -7.62 -14.54 1.02
C ILE A 160 -8.60 -13.43 0.69
N SER A 161 -8.15 -12.16 0.69
CA SER A 161 -8.94 -11.05 0.18
C SER A 161 -8.28 -10.40 -1.02
N GLY A 162 -9.12 -10.02 -2.00
CA GLY A 162 -8.79 -9.08 -3.05
C GLY A 162 -9.54 -7.78 -2.81
N THR A 163 -8.83 -6.70 -2.49
CA THR A 163 -9.42 -5.44 -2.02
C THR A 163 -9.26 -4.31 -3.03
N ALA A 164 -10.16 -3.35 -2.97
CA ALA A 164 -10.16 -2.14 -3.79
C ALA A 164 -9.42 -1.00 -3.08
N ASP A 165 -9.05 0.02 -3.86
CA ASP A 165 -8.70 1.38 -3.41
C ASP A 165 -7.45 1.51 -2.53
N GLU A 166 -6.55 0.55 -2.45
CA GLU A 166 -5.31 0.72 -1.67
C GLU A 166 -4.55 1.96 -2.14
N GLU A 167 -4.38 2.09 -3.46
CA GLU A 167 -3.64 3.17 -4.15
C GLU A 167 -4.27 4.57 -3.97
N SER A 168 -5.52 4.61 -3.49
CA SER A 168 -6.22 5.86 -3.15
C SER A 168 -6.65 5.94 -1.68
N GLY A 169 -6.04 5.13 -0.80
CA GLY A 169 -6.19 5.21 0.65
C GLY A 169 -6.94 4.05 1.31
N GLY A 170 -7.48 3.07 0.57
CA GLY A 170 -8.04 1.82 1.09
C GLY A 170 -9.46 1.91 1.68
N TYR A 171 -10.16 3.02 1.46
CA TYR A 171 -11.47 3.24 2.11
C TYR A 171 -12.58 2.34 1.57
N GLY A 172 -12.61 2.07 0.25
CA GLY A 172 -13.52 1.14 -0.39
C GLY A 172 -13.07 -0.33 -0.29
N GLY A 173 -11.87 -0.55 0.22
CA GLY A 173 -11.23 -1.86 0.39
C GLY A 173 -11.14 -2.28 1.84
N VAL A 174 -9.91 -2.35 2.34
CA VAL A 174 -9.59 -2.89 3.68
C VAL A 174 -10.25 -2.10 4.81
N ALA A 175 -10.39 -0.78 4.72
CA ALA A 175 -11.09 -0.01 5.75
C ALA A 175 -12.54 -0.50 5.89
N TYR A 176 -13.27 -0.60 4.77
CA TYR A 176 -14.64 -1.10 4.77
C TYR A 176 -14.75 -2.53 5.31
N LEU A 177 -13.86 -3.43 4.89
CA LEU A 177 -13.85 -4.80 5.38
C LEU A 177 -13.53 -4.88 6.88
N ALA A 178 -12.61 -4.05 7.37
CA ALA A 178 -12.28 -3.96 8.79
C ALA A 178 -13.46 -3.48 9.64
N GLU A 179 -14.21 -2.47 9.17
CA GLU A 179 -15.46 -2.01 9.81
C GLU A 179 -16.54 -3.11 9.87
N LYS A 180 -16.57 -4.00 8.87
CA LYS A 180 -17.47 -5.16 8.84
C LYS A 180 -16.96 -6.35 9.66
N GLY A 181 -15.77 -6.23 10.30
CA GLY A 181 -15.22 -7.25 11.19
C GLY A 181 -14.40 -8.34 10.51
N TYR A 182 -14.08 -8.22 9.21
CA TYR A 182 -13.27 -9.22 8.49
C TYR A 182 -11.84 -9.32 9.03
N PHE A 183 -11.32 -8.27 9.65
CA PHE A 183 -10.02 -8.25 10.31
C PHE A 183 -10.10 -8.20 11.85
N SER A 184 -11.23 -8.62 12.44
CA SER A 184 -11.31 -8.66 13.89
C SER A 184 -10.42 -9.78 14.48
N PRO A 185 -9.77 -9.59 15.66
CA PRO A 185 -8.91 -10.61 16.28
C PRO A 185 -9.64 -11.91 16.65
N THR A 186 -10.97 -11.89 16.72
CA THR A 186 -11.80 -13.08 16.93
C THR A 186 -11.98 -13.91 15.66
N ARG A 187 -11.81 -13.32 14.48
CA ARG A 187 -11.92 -13.97 13.17
C ARG A 187 -10.56 -14.36 12.59
N VAL A 188 -9.57 -13.47 12.71
CA VAL A 188 -8.25 -13.60 12.10
C VAL A 188 -7.19 -13.39 13.18
N GLN A 189 -6.17 -14.24 13.22
CA GLN A 189 -5.05 -14.10 14.16
C GLN A 189 -3.77 -13.62 13.51
N HIS A 190 -3.57 -13.90 12.22
CA HIS A 190 -2.36 -13.58 11.49
C HIS A 190 -2.71 -12.97 10.13
N VAL A 191 -2.11 -11.83 9.78
CA VAL A 191 -2.26 -11.24 8.44
C VAL A 191 -0.91 -11.10 7.77
N ILE A 192 -0.85 -11.53 6.52
CA ILE A 192 0.26 -11.29 5.59
C ILE A 192 -0.29 -10.45 4.45
N ILE A 193 0.35 -9.31 4.18
CA ILE A 193 0.07 -8.47 3.03
C ILE A 193 1.22 -8.68 2.04
N PRO A 194 1.00 -9.33 0.88
CA PRO A 194 2.09 -9.69 -0.04
C PRO A 194 2.59 -8.53 -0.92
N GLU A 195 2.92 -7.41 -0.24
CA GLU A 195 3.50 -6.19 -0.84
C GLU A 195 4.93 -6.39 -1.36
N PRO A 196 5.40 -5.58 -2.32
CA PRO A 196 6.71 -5.71 -2.95
C PRO A 196 7.87 -5.22 -2.07
N LEU A 197 8.25 -5.98 -1.06
CA LEU A 197 9.28 -5.58 -0.08
C LEU A 197 10.50 -6.49 -0.06
N ASN A 198 10.75 -7.23 -1.13
CA ASN A 198 11.76 -8.25 -1.32
C ASN A 198 11.49 -9.55 -0.52
N LYS A 199 11.85 -10.68 -1.14
CA LYS A 199 11.63 -12.04 -0.58
C LYS A 199 12.38 -12.38 0.70
N ASP A 200 13.40 -11.57 1.06
CA ASP A 200 14.28 -11.74 2.23
C ASP A 200 13.94 -10.78 3.39
N ARG A 201 12.85 -10.01 3.26
CA ARG A 201 12.45 -9.00 4.24
C ARG A 201 11.10 -9.29 4.85
N VAL A 202 10.95 -8.91 6.12
CA VAL A 202 9.65 -8.82 6.79
C VAL A 202 9.38 -7.35 7.11
N CYS A 203 8.37 -6.78 6.49
CA CYS A 203 8.00 -5.39 6.75
C CYS A 203 7.02 -5.29 7.93
N LEU A 204 7.49 -4.67 8.99
CA LEU A 204 6.76 -4.58 10.24
C LEU A 204 5.74 -3.43 10.29
N GLY A 205 5.89 -2.45 9.38
CA GLY A 205 5.04 -1.27 9.43
C GLY A 205 5.40 -0.20 8.43
N HIS A 206 4.86 1.00 8.65
CA HIS A 206 5.04 2.13 7.76
C HIS A 206 5.00 3.46 8.52
N ARG A 207 5.59 4.50 7.90
CA ARG A 207 5.53 5.88 8.41
C ARG A 207 4.11 6.43 8.34
N GLY A 208 3.88 7.57 9.01
CA GLY A 208 2.68 8.38 8.88
C GLY A 208 2.71 9.22 7.60
N GLY A 209 1.52 9.66 7.18
CA GLY A 209 1.33 10.61 6.10
C GLY A 209 0.30 11.65 6.46
N TRP A 210 0.53 12.90 6.05
CA TRP A 210 -0.41 14.00 6.18
C TRP A 210 -0.39 14.83 4.89
N TRP A 211 -1.55 14.90 4.24
CA TRP A 211 -1.76 15.65 3.01
C TRP A 211 -2.65 16.83 3.29
N ALA A 212 -2.19 17.99 2.89
CA ALA A 212 -2.95 19.22 3.09
C ALA A 212 -2.79 20.17 1.89
N GLU A 213 -3.79 20.99 1.70
CA GLU A 213 -3.78 22.12 0.76
C GLU A 213 -3.61 23.41 1.54
N ILE A 214 -2.71 24.26 1.08
CA ILE A 214 -2.51 25.61 1.58
C ILE A 214 -2.86 26.56 0.46
N GLU A 215 -3.80 27.47 0.71
CA GLU A 215 -4.17 28.55 -0.21
C GLU A 215 -3.82 29.89 0.39
N THR A 216 -3.15 30.75 -0.38
CA THR A 216 -2.90 32.15 -0.05
C THR A 216 -3.78 33.05 -0.89
N PHE A 217 -4.27 34.12 -0.29
CA PHE A 217 -5.18 35.06 -0.91
C PHE A 217 -4.52 36.39 -1.19
N GLY A 218 -5.09 37.12 -2.15
CA GLY A 218 -4.65 38.44 -2.58
C GLY A 218 -5.81 39.28 -3.09
N GLU A 219 -5.50 40.34 -3.81
CA GLU A 219 -6.46 41.25 -4.44
C GLU A 219 -6.10 41.48 -5.90
N ILE A 220 -7.05 41.22 -6.80
CA ILE A 220 -6.86 41.38 -8.24
C ILE A 220 -6.67 42.87 -8.58
N ALA A 221 -5.75 43.15 -9.48
CA ALA A 221 -5.54 44.48 -10.07
C ALA A 221 -4.94 44.33 -11.47
N HIS A 222 -4.89 45.46 -12.19
CA HIS A 222 -4.24 45.49 -13.51
C HIS A 222 -2.74 45.20 -13.38
N GLY A 223 -2.20 44.28 -14.17
CA GLY A 223 -0.82 43.79 -14.06
C GLY A 223 0.27 44.87 -14.22
N SER A 224 -0.03 45.99 -14.90
CA SER A 224 0.88 47.15 -14.99
C SER A 224 0.86 48.05 -13.75
N MET A 225 -0.08 47.83 -12.83
CA MET A 225 -0.25 48.60 -11.59
C MET A 225 -0.36 47.66 -10.37
N PRO A 226 0.63 46.80 -10.13
CA PRO A 226 0.55 45.78 -9.07
C PRO A 226 0.46 46.36 -7.65
N PHE A 227 0.82 47.65 -7.49
CA PHE A 227 0.70 48.38 -6.22
C PHE A 227 -0.74 48.71 -5.84
N LEU A 228 -1.71 48.53 -6.75
CA LEU A 228 -3.16 48.68 -6.47
C LEU A 228 -3.83 47.36 -6.07
N GLY A 229 -3.11 46.24 -6.22
CA GLY A 229 -3.58 44.94 -5.83
C GLY A 229 -2.73 44.28 -4.71
N ASP A 230 -2.95 43.03 -4.51
CA ASP A 230 -2.11 42.19 -3.64
C ASP A 230 -1.89 40.82 -4.27
N CYS A 231 -0.65 40.35 -4.32
CA CYS A 231 -0.29 39.21 -5.13
C CYS A 231 -0.21 37.93 -4.27
N ALA A 232 -1.21 37.04 -4.39
CA ALA A 232 -1.26 35.76 -3.70
C ALA A 232 -0.03 34.87 -4.02
N VAL A 233 0.50 34.91 -5.26
CA VAL A 233 1.71 34.15 -5.62
C VAL A 233 2.94 34.64 -4.85
N ARG A 234 3.04 35.96 -4.56
CA ARG A 234 4.11 36.48 -3.70
C ARG A 234 3.93 36.10 -2.24
N HIS A 235 2.70 35.92 -1.78
CA HIS A 235 2.40 35.37 -0.46
C HIS A 235 2.81 33.90 -0.37
N MET A 236 2.46 33.10 -1.36
CA MET A 236 2.92 31.69 -1.43
C MET A 236 4.45 31.59 -1.51
N GLY A 237 5.12 32.49 -2.22
CA GLY A 237 6.58 32.55 -2.22
C GLY A 237 7.18 32.72 -0.82
N ALA A 238 6.53 33.49 0.07
CA ALA A 238 6.97 33.62 1.45
C ALA A 238 6.70 32.34 2.28
N VAL A 239 5.62 31.60 2.00
CA VAL A 239 5.38 30.28 2.60
C VAL A 239 6.47 29.31 2.21
N LEU A 240 6.80 29.22 0.93
CA LEU A 240 7.86 28.33 0.42
C LEU A 240 9.23 28.71 1.01
N ASP A 241 9.54 29.99 1.13
CA ASP A 241 10.78 30.45 1.77
C ASP A 241 10.86 30.01 3.24
N LYS A 242 9.76 30.11 3.99
CA LYS A 242 9.67 29.59 5.37
C LYS A 242 9.83 28.07 5.45
N PHE A 243 9.33 27.32 4.47
CA PHE A 243 9.57 25.89 4.44
C PHE A 243 11.05 25.56 4.23
N GLU A 244 11.72 26.27 3.32
CA GLU A 244 13.15 26.07 3.05
C GLU A 244 14.05 26.52 4.21
N THR A 245 13.73 27.64 4.84
CA THR A 245 14.60 28.21 5.87
C THR A 245 14.37 27.66 7.26
N ASP A 246 13.15 27.29 7.61
CA ASP A 246 12.76 26.93 8.97
C ASP A 246 12.32 25.46 9.09
N LEU A 247 11.34 25.03 8.25
CA LEU A 247 10.71 23.71 8.40
C LEU A 247 11.60 22.56 7.97
N PHE A 248 12.13 22.58 6.75
CA PHE A 248 12.96 21.50 6.23
C PHE A 248 14.24 21.28 7.04
N PRO A 249 14.97 22.33 7.48
CA PRO A 249 16.11 22.14 8.37
C PRO A 249 15.74 21.52 9.72
N ALA A 250 14.59 21.90 10.30
CA ALA A 250 14.11 21.32 11.56
C ALA A 250 13.71 19.84 11.40
N MET A 251 13.07 19.50 10.28
CA MET A 251 12.71 18.12 9.93
C MET A 251 13.93 17.23 9.73
N ALA A 252 14.97 17.74 9.07
CA ALA A 252 16.19 17.00 8.77
C ALA A 252 16.96 16.56 10.04
N GLN A 253 16.70 17.19 11.19
CA GLN A 253 17.29 16.80 12.48
C GLN A 253 16.57 15.61 13.14
N ARG A 254 15.39 15.23 12.66
CA ARG A 254 14.57 14.17 13.23
C ARG A 254 14.85 12.87 12.56
N ARG A 255 15.03 11.83 13.35
CA ARG A 255 15.30 10.49 12.85
C ARG A 255 14.58 9.47 13.71
N THR A 256 14.01 8.47 13.07
CA THR A 256 13.34 7.35 13.73
C THR A 256 14.28 6.16 13.95
N ASP A 257 14.05 5.42 15.03
CA ASP A 257 14.63 4.09 15.25
C ASP A 257 13.89 2.97 14.46
N MET A 258 12.72 3.27 13.92
CA MET A 258 11.97 2.41 13.00
C MET A 258 12.89 2.00 11.84
N PRO A 259 12.95 0.71 11.46
CA PRO A 259 13.89 0.24 10.43
C PRO A 259 13.40 0.59 9.00
N VAL A 260 13.09 1.87 8.76
CA VAL A 260 12.57 2.34 7.47
C VAL A 260 13.64 2.22 6.39
N VAL A 261 13.24 1.72 5.24
CA VAL A 261 14.07 1.62 4.03
C VAL A 261 13.44 2.42 2.89
N PRO A 262 14.24 3.09 2.02
CA PRO A 262 15.70 3.26 2.14
C PRO A 262 16.09 4.18 3.31
N GLU A 263 17.38 4.18 3.66
CA GLU A 263 17.94 4.90 4.81
C GLU A 263 17.53 6.39 4.91
N GLY A 264 17.42 7.09 3.75
CA GLY A 264 16.95 8.49 3.71
C GLY A 264 15.51 8.67 4.20
N ALA A 265 14.71 7.60 4.19
CA ALA A 265 13.33 7.64 4.68
C ALA A 265 13.21 7.49 6.21
N ARG A 266 14.32 7.32 6.92
CA ARG A 266 14.35 7.40 8.39
C ARG A 266 14.25 8.83 8.93
N GLN A 267 14.24 9.81 8.06
CA GLN A 267 13.96 11.21 8.38
C GLN A 267 12.54 11.58 8.01
N SER A 268 12.00 12.57 8.72
CA SER A 268 10.74 13.19 8.34
C SER A 268 10.92 13.92 7.01
N THR A 269 9.96 13.82 6.10
CA THR A 269 10.05 14.44 4.79
C THR A 269 8.76 15.14 4.40
N MET A 270 8.85 16.19 3.58
CA MET A 270 7.69 16.83 2.97
C MET A 270 7.97 17.11 1.50
N ASN A 271 7.03 16.73 0.65
CA ASN A 271 7.04 17.08 -0.77
C ASN A 271 5.94 18.11 -1.04
N ILE A 272 6.17 18.98 -2.01
CA ILE A 272 5.16 19.87 -2.56
C ILE A 272 4.69 19.24 -3.86
N ASN A 273 3.50 18.64 -3.82
CA ASN A 273 2.99 17.83 -4.93
C ASN A 273 2.54 18.69 -6.13
N SER A 274 2.04 19.90 -5.85
CA SER A 274 1.58 20.80 -6.89
C SER A 274 1.61 22.26 -6.40
N ILE A 275 1.69 23.17 -7.34
CA ILE A 275 1.51 24.61 -7.14
C ILE A 275 0.67 25.18 -8.29
N HIS A 276 -0.40 25.88 -7.95
CA HIS A 276 -1.29 26.56 -8.89
C HIS A 276 -1.54 27.98 -8.41
N GLY A 277 -1.30 28.97 -9.25
CA GLY A 277 -1.51 30.36 -8.88
C GLY A 277 -1.70 31.28 -10.09
N GLY A 278 -2.48 32.34 -9.89
CA GLY A 278 -2.85 33.26 -10.94
C GLY A 278 -4.12 32.83 -11.69
N GLN A 279 -4.19 33.16 -12.95
CA GLN A 279 -5.34 32.81 -13.78
C GLN A 279 -5.42 31.29 -13.95
N ALA A 280 -6.64 30.75 -13.99
CA ALA A 280 -6.87 29.36 -14.33
C ALA A 280 -6.21 29.03 -15.68
N GLU A 281 -5.66 27.81 -15.79
CA GLU A 281 -5.21 27.31 -17.09
C GLU A 281 -6.38 27.40 -18.08
N GLN A 282 -6.10 28.04 -19.23
CA GLN A 282 -7.07 28.09 -20.30
C GLN A 282 -7.14 26.73 -20.97
N ALA A 283 -8.35 26.31 -21.34
CA ALA A 283 -8.50 25.10 -22.16
C ALA A 283 -7.67 25.21 -23.45
N ASP A 284 -7.12 24.09 -23.91
CA ASP A 284 -6.21 24.01 -25.06
C ASP A 284 -6.75 24.62 -26.37
N ASP A 285 -8.07 24.85 -26.45
CA ASP A 285 -8.78 25.44 -27.59
C ASP A 285 -8.93 26.98 -27.51
N LEU A 286 -8.46 27.63 -26.42
CA LEU A 286 -8.52 29.07 -26.28
C LEU A 286 -7.34 29.76 -27.00
N THR A 287 -7.66 30.44 -28.09
CA THR A 287 -6.71 31.27 -28.85
C THR A 287 -6.67 32.68 -28.31
N GLY A 288 -5.74 32.99 -27.43
CA GLY A 288 -5.55 34.34 -26.91
C GLY A 288 -4.41 34.41 -25.90
N LEU A 289 -3.89 35.63 -25.66
CA LEU A 289 -2.95 35.87 -24.60
C LEU A 289 -3.71 35.92 -23.25
N PRO A 290 -3.17 35.33 -22.17
CA PRO A 290 -3.78 35.43 -20.84
C PRO A 290 -3.87 36.90 -20.41
N ALA A 291 -4.94 37.27 -19.68
CA ALA A 291 -5.09 38.59 -19.15
C ALA A 291 -3.99 38.90 -18.13
N HIS A 292 -3.45 40.12 -18.17
CA HIS A 292 -2.38 40.55 -17.27
C HIS A 292 -2.97 41.12 -15.96
N CYS A 293 -3.28 40.23 -14.99
CA CYS A 293 -3.82 40.66 -13.68
C CYS A 293 -2.86 40.27 -12.56
N VAL A 294 -2.93 40.98 -11.45
CA VAL A 294 -2.33 40.56 -10.18
C VAL A 294 -3.09 39.32 -9.68
N PRO A 295 -2.42 38.20 -9.36
CA PRO A 295 -3.08 37.02 -8.86
C PRO A 295 -3.72 37.21 -7.49
N ASP A 296 -4.97 36.80 -7.33
CA ASP A 296 -5.75 36.87 -6.09
C ASP A 296 -5.83 35.54 -5.33
N SER A 297 -5.33 34.44 -5.93
CA SER A 297 -5.23 33.13 -5.29
C SER A 297 -3.95 32.39 -5.73
N CYS A 298 -3.35 31.64 -4.80
CA CYS A 298 -2.31 30.65 -5.08
C CYS A 298 -2.40 29.54 -4.06
N ARG A 299 -2.36 28.29 -4.54
CA ARG A 299 -2.47 27.10 -3.70
C ARG A 299 -1.36 26.09 -3.98
N ILE A 300 -0.97 25.38 -2.93
CA ILE A 300 -0.07 24.22 -3.00
C ILE A 300 -0.73 23.03 -2.32
N VAL A 301 -0.35 21.82 -2.75
CA VAL A 301 -0.63 20.57 -2.04
C VAL A 301 0.66 20.02 -1.49
N ILE A 302 0.69 19.74 -0.19
CA ILE A 302 1.84 19.15 0.50
C ILE A 302 1.56 17.70 0.85
N ASP A 303 2.64 16.87 0.80
CA ASP A 303 2.68 15.48 1.27
C ASP A 303 3.78 15.40 2.35
N ARG A 304 3.38 15.42 3.62
CA ARG A 304 4.24 15.29 4.78
C ARG A 304 4.29 13.83 5.22
N ARG A 305 5.47 13.21 5.16
CA ARG A 305 5.72 11.89 5.74
C ARG A 305 6.39 12.05 7.08
N PHE A 306 5.72 11.62 8.14
CA PHE A 306 6.16 11.82 9.53
C PHE A 306 6.45 10.49 10.23
N LEU A 307 7.23 10.58 11.31
CA LEU A 307 7.79 9.46 12.04
C LEU A 307 6.82 9.00 13.14
N ASP A 308 7.01 7.81 13.69
CA ASP A 308 6.19 7.30 14.79
C ASP A 308 6.33 8.15 16.06
N GLU A 309 7.50 8.79 16.24
CA GLU A 309 7.81 9.70 17.34
C GLU A 309 7.20 11.10 17.18
N GLU A 310 6.59 11.41 16.02
CA GLU A 310 5.96 12.70 15.74
C GLU A 310 4.43 12.61 15.88
N PRO A 311 3.82 13.15 16.96
CA PRO A 311 2.38 13.22 17.07
C PRO A 311 1.77 14.04 15.91
N LEU A 312 0.68 13.57 15.31
CA LEU A 312 0.04 14.25 14.18
C LEU A 312 -0.32 15.72 14.47
N ASP A 313 -0.76 16.02 15.70
CA ASP A 313 -1.08 17.40 16.09
C ASP A 313 0.17 18.31 16.14
N GLN A 314 1.34 17.75 16.46
CA GLN A 314 2.60 18.48 16.33
C GLN A 314 2.93 18.73 14.86
N VAL A 315 2.78 17.74 14.00
CA VAL A 315 3.02 17.86 12.54
C VAL A 315 2.15 18.95 11.91
N ARG A 316 0.86 18.99 12.26
CA ARG A 316 -0.08 20.04 11.86
C ARG A 316 0.32 21.41 12.41
N GLY A 317 0.66 21.42 13.70
CA GLY A 317 1.02 22.65 14.43
C GLY A 317 2.25 23.35 13.89
N GLU A 318 3.24 22.60 13.40
CA GLU A 318 4.46 23.15 12.79
C GLU A 318 4.14 24.00 11.54
N VAL A 319 3.32 23.49 10.64
CA VAL A 319 2.91 24.22 9.44
C VAL A 319 2.02 25.39 9.80
N THR A 320 1.04 25.18 10.69
CA THR A 320 0.13 26.26 11.14
C THR A 320 0.89 27.40 11.79
N ALA A 321 1.88 27.11 12.65
CA ALA A 321 2.68 28.14 13.34
C ALA A 321 3.46 29.01 12.34
N LEU A 322 4.05 28.43 11.30
CA LEU A 322 4.72 29.21 10.25
C LEU A 322 3.77 30.11 9.46
N LEU A 323 2.58 29.60 9.15
CA LEU A 323 1.55 30.38 8.46
C LEU A 323 1.03 31.53 9.35
N ASP A 324 0.82 31.31 10.64
CA ASP A 324 0.40 32.32 11.60
C ASP A 324 1.51 33.37 11.85
N GLU A 325 2.78 32.97 11.86
CA GLU A 325 3.90 33.92 11.89
C GLU A 325 3.88 34.84 10.66
N LEU A 326 3.68 34.31 9.47
CA LEU A 326 3.54 35.11 8.25
C LEU A 326 2.33 36.03 8.32
N LYS A 327 1.20 35.57 8.86
CA LYS A 327 0.00 36.39 9.04
C LYS A 327 0.23 37.59 9.94
N THR A 328 1.10 37.48 10.92
CA THR A 328 1.44 38.56 11.83
C THR A 328 2.54 39.50 11.32
N SER A 329 3.49 38.95 10.53
CA SER A 329 4.68 39.68 10.09
C SER A 329 4.61 40.27 8.69
N ARG A 330 3.73 39.73 7.83
CA ARG A 330 3.57 40.12 6.44
C ARG A 330 2.27 40.85 6.21
N ASP A 331 2.35 42.04 5.66
CA ASP A 331 1.17 42.88 5.39
C ASP A 331 0.21 42.15 4.44
N ARG A 332 -1.09 42.20 4.76
CA ARG A 332 -2.21 41.64 3.98
C ARG A 332 -2.13 40.13 3.72
N PHE A 333 -1.26 39.41 4.43
CA PHE A 333 -1.16 37.96 4.27
C PHE A 333 -2.37 37.27 4.90
N GLU A 334 -3.14 36.57 4.07
CA GLU A 334 -4.23 35.69 4.48
C GLU A 334 -4.05 34.29 3.86
N TYR A 335 -4.45 33.27 4.59
CA TYR A 335 -4.34 31.89 4.15
C TYR A 335 -5.49 31.02 4.61
N GLU A 336 -5.71 29.91 3.91
CA GLU A 336 -6.51 28.77 4.35
C GLU A 336 -5.63 27.51 4.33
N LEU A 337 -5.73 26.70 5.39
CA LEU A 337 -5.10 25.38 5.49
C LEU A 337 -6.19 24.33 5.59
N ARG A 338 -6.30 23.46 4.60
CA ARG A 338 -7.30 22.40 4.51
C ARG A 338 -6.62 21.04 4.49
N GLU A 339 -6.92 20.22 5.48
CA GLU A 339 -6.48 18.82 5.47
C GLU A 339 -7.23 18.05 4.38
N ILE A 340 -6.48 17.31 3.57
CA ILE A 340 -7.02 16.41 2.54
C ILE A 340 -7.20 15.02 3.16
N ASN A 341 -6.14 14.50 3.79
CA ASN A 341 -6.12 13.18 4.39
C ASN A 341 -4.97 13.03 5.40
N HIS A 342 -5.07 12.05 6.28
CA HIS A 342 -3.94 11.63 7.12
C HIS A 342 -3.96 10.13 7.38
N VAL A 343 -2.78 9.57 7.60
CA VAL A 343 -2.56 8.20 8.01
C VAL A 343 -1.55 8.20 9.15
N LEU A 344 -1.90 7.59 10.27
CA LEU A 344 -0.98 7.44 11.40
C LEU A 344 0.03 6.31 11.12
N PRO A 345 1.26 6.39 11.66
CA PRO A 345 2.21 5.30 11.59
C PRO A 345 1.62 4.01 12.18
N SER A 346 2.06 2.88 11.67
CA SER A 346 1.71 1.56 12.21
C SER A 346 2.95 0.68 12.28
N MET A 347 3.09 -0.05 13.39
CA MET A 347 4.17 -1.01 13.59
C MET A 347 3.67 -2.26 14.30
N THR A 348 4.10 -3.41 13.78
CA THR A 348 3.99 -4.71 14.42
C THR A 348 5.29 -5.02 15.16
N ASP A 349 5.19 -5.62 16.33
CA ASP A 349 6.35 -6.09 17.07
C ASP A 349 7.11 -7.16 16.26
N ARG A 350 8.44 -7.08 16.22
CA ARG A 350 9.27 -8.08 15.54
C ARG A 350 9.10 -9.49 16.12
N ASP A 351 8.72 -9.60 17.40
CA ASP A 351 8.46 -10.85 18.08
C ASP A 351 7.00 -11.32 17.95
N ALA A 352 6.16 -10.56 17.22
CA ALA A 352 4.81 -10.99 16.90
C ALA A 352 4.81 -12.34 16.18
N PRO A 353 3.88 -13.26 16.47
CA PRO A 353 3.90 -14.62 15.94
C PRO A 353 4.08 -14.70 14.41
N ILE A 354 3.40 -13.84 13.65
CA ILE A 354 3.54 -13.85 12.19
C ILE A 354 4.90 -13.35 11.72
N ALA A 355 5.45 -12.31 12.35
CA ALA A 355 6.76 -11.75 12.01
C ALA A 355 7.88 -12.76 12.30
N ALA A 356 7.86 -13.37 13.51
CA ALA A 356 8.80 -14.39 13.91
C ALA A 356 8.72 -15.65 13.03
N THR A 357 7.49 -16.08 12.68
CA THR A 357 7.27 -17.23 11.80
C THR A 357 7.87 -16.97 10.42
N LEU A 358 7.54 -15.86 9.77
CA LEU A 358 8.08 -15.51 8.45
C LEU A 358 9.60 -15.42 8.48
N ALA A 359 10.17 -14.74 9.48
CA ALA A 359 11.63 -14.60 9.62
C ALA A 359 12.32 -15.97 9.71
N SER A 360 11.78 -16.89 10.51
CA SER A 360 12.30 -18.27 10.62
C SER A 360 12.20 -19.03 9.31
N GLN A 361 11.11 -18.86 8.55
CA GLN A 361 10.95 -19.56 7.26
C GLN A 361 11.83 -18.93 6.17
N ILE A 362 12.03 -17.62 6.15
CA ILE A 362 13.00 -16.95 5.26
C ILE A 362 14.39 -17.50 5.51
N GLU A 363 14.85 -17.58 6.76
CA GLU A 363 16.15 -18.15 7.10
C GLU A 363 16.25 -19.62 6.66
N THR A 364 15.20 -20.40 6.85
CA THR A 364 15.16 -21.81 6.42
C THR A 364 15.30 -21.95 4.90
N VAL A 365 14.62 -21.10 4.12
CA VAL A 365 14.57 -21.19 2.64
C VAL A 365 15.80 -20.56 1.99
N LEU A 366 16.25 -19.39 2.49
CA LEU A 366 17.34 -18.64 1.87
C LEU A 366 18.71 -18.89 2.50
N GLY A 367 18.78 -19.48 3.70
CA GLY A 367 20.03 -19.70 4.43
C GLY A 367 20.64 -18.41 5.01
N ILE A 368 19.90 -17.31 5.01
CA ILE A 368 20.29 -16.02 5.58
C ILE A 368 19.19 -15.51 6.52
N PRO A 369 19.53 -14.78 7.59
CA PRO A 369 18.51 -14.21 8.46
C PRO A 369 17.64 -13.18 7.71
N ALA A 370 16.35 -13.12 8.03
CA ALA A 370 15.45 -12.14 7.48
C ALA A 370 15.84 -10.71 7.93
N GLU A 371 15.74 -9.74 7.03
CA GLU A 371 15.84 -8.33 7.36
C GLU A 371 14.46 -7.80 7.79
N PHE A 372 14.37 -7.24 9.00
CA PHE A 372 13.18 -6.54 9.44
C PHE A 372 13.24 -5.08 8.97
N VAL A 373 12.20 -4.66 8.24
CA VAL A 373 12.12 -3.32 7.65
C VAL A 373 10.79 -2.63 7.98
N ALA A 374 10.70 -1.35 7.67
CA ALA A 374 9.45 -0.61 7.61
C ALA A 374 9.35 0.13 6.26
N SER A 375 8.13 0.26 5.74
CA SER A 375 7.88 0.94 4.48
C SER A 375 7.99 2.47 4.62
N PRO A 376 8.53 3.16 3.64
CA PRO A 376 8.53 4.62 3.59
C PRO A 376 7.15 5.17 3.22
N GLY A 377 6.33 4.38 2.51
CA GLY A 377 4.93 4.65 2.16
C GLY A 377 3.96 3.99 3.13
N THR A 378 2.68 4.25 2.97
CA THR A 378 1.61 3.64 3.74
C THR A 378 0.98 2.51 2.93
N TYR A 379 0.50 1.45 3.59
CA TYR A 379 -0.23 0.36 2.96
C TYR A 379 -1.36 -0.15 3.89
N ASP A 380 -2.10 -1.14 3.48
CA ASP A 380 -3.35 -1.61 4.11
C ASP A 380 -3.28 -1.94 5.61
N GLN A 381 -2.07 -2.19 6.15
CA GLN A 381 -1.88 -2.40 7.60
C GLN A 381 -2.48 -1.26 8.44
N LYS A 382 -2.47 -0.03 7.95
CA LYS A 382 -3.07 1.15 8.60
C LYS A 382 -4.50 0.91 9.08
N HIS A 383 -5.31 0.26 8.26
CA HIS A 383 -6.72 -0.01 8.55
C HIS A 383 -6.92 -1.29 9.37
N ILE A 384 -6.13 -2.32 9.10
CA ILE A 384 -6.13 -3.58 9.86
C ILE A 384 -5.79 -3.32 11.32
N ASP A 385 -4.77 -2.50 11.56
CA ASP A 385 -4.38 -2.08 12.91
C ASP A 385 -5.43 -1.16 13.56
N ARG A 386 -5.82 -0.07 12.88
CA ARG A 386 -6.60 1.01 13.49
C ARG A 386 -8.08 0.70 13.59
N ILE A 387 -8.68 0.07 12.58
CA ILE A 387 -10.10 -0.28 12.53
C ILE A 387 -10.28 -1.72 13.00
N GLY A 388 -9.56 -2.68 12.41
CA GLY A 388 -9.63 -4.09 12.74
C GLY A 388 -9.11 -4.44 14.13
N LYS A 389 -8.26 -3.57 14.73
CA LYS A 389 -7.61 -3.79 16.03
C LYS A 389 -6.72 -5.03 16.07
N LEU A 390 -6.15 -5.39 14.92
CA LEU A 390 -5.30 -6.56 14.76
C LEU A 390 -3.85 -6.12 14.53
N LYS A 391 -3.01 -6.33 15.55
CA LYS A 391 -1.59 -5.96 15.55
C LYS A 391 -0.68 -6.99 14.88
N ASN A 392 -1.11 -8.25 14.80
CA ASN A 392 -0.31 -9.33 14.22
C ASN A 392 -0.47 -9.36 12.69
N CYS A 393 0.03 -8.31 12.04
CA CYS A 393 -0.09 -8.02 10.62
C CYS A 393 1.24 -7.47 10.10
N VAL A 394 1.78 -8.09 9.06
CA VAL A 394 3.04 -7.68 8.42
C VAL A 394 2.91 -7.74 6.91
N ALA A 395 3.79 -7.01 6.20
CA ALA A 395 3.93 -7.21 4.77
C ALA A 395 5.11 -8.15 4.46
N TYR A 396 4.88 -9.05 3.50
CA TYR A 396 5.88 -9.98 2.96
C TYR A 396 5.48 -10.43 1.56
N GLY A 397 6.27 -10.09 0.56
CA GLY A 397 6.02 -10.48 -0.83
C GLY A 397 7.26 -10.43 -1.71
N PRO A 398 7.20 -10.98 -2.94
CA PRO A 398 8.36 -11.21 -3.82
C PRO A 398 8.80 -9.98 -4.60
N GLY A 399 8.03 -8.91 -4.66
CA GLY A 399 8.30 -7.74 -5.49
C GLY A 399 9.41 -6.84 -4.94
N ILE A 400 9.86 -5.92 -5.77
CA ILE A 400 10.88 -4.90 -5.45
C ILE A 400 10.20 -3.54 -5.46
N LEU A 401 10.06 -2.89 -4.30
CA LEU A 401 9.30 -1.64 -4.13
C LEU A 401 9.77 -0.53 -5.09
N GLU A 402 11.06 -0.46 -5.38
CA GLU A 402 11.62 0.56 -6.29
C GLU A 402 11.16 0.42 -7.75
N LEU A 403 10.53 -0.70 -8.12
CA LEU A 403 9.92 -0.92 -9.45
C LEU A 403 8.44 -0.52 -9.50
N ALA A 404 7.79 -0.43 -8.35
CA ALA A 404 6.40 -0.03 -8.27
C ALA A 404 6.16 1.35 -8.91
N HIS A 405 5.03 1.51 -9.59
CA HIS A 405 4.58 2.75 -10.24
C HIS A 405 5.46 3.25 -11.42
N LYS A 406 6.52 2.51 -11.79
CA LYS A 406 7.39 2.87 -12.91
C LYS A 406 6.92 2.20 -14.22
N PRO A 407 7.29 2.75 -15.39
CA PRO A 407 7.17 2.02 -16.65
C PRO A 407 8.07 0.76 -16.62
N ASP A 408 7.66 -0.25 -17.38
CA ASP A 408 8.31 -1.56 -17.44
C ASP A 408 8.43 -2.24 -16.04
N GLU A 409 7.43 -2.01 -15.19
CA GLU A 409 7.25 -2.72 -13.93
C GLU A 409 7.24 -4.24 -14.20
N TYR A 410 7.96 -5.00 -13.37
CA TYR A 410 8.02 -6.45 -13.49
C TYR A 410 8.15 -7.15 -12.15
N ILE A 411 7.88 -8.46 -12.15
CA ILE A 411 8.16 -9.35 -11.03
C ILE A 411 8.97 -10.57 -11.50
N GLY A 412 9.96 -10.99 -10.69
CA GLY A 412 10.77 -12.17 -10.96
C GLY A 412 10.05 -13.46 -10.58
N VAL A 413 9.93 -14.41 -11.52
CA VAL A 413 9.26 -15.70 -11.26
C VAL A 413 9.99 -16.52 -10.19
N ASP A 414 11.33 -16.47 -10.17
CA ASP A 414 12.11 -17.19 -9.15
C ASP A 414 11.89 -16.60 -7.76
N ASP A 415 11.78 -15.28 -7.64
CA ASP A 415 11.48 -14.62 -6.36
C ASP A 415 10.06 -14.95 -5.88
N MET A 416 9.10 -15.03 -6.80
CA MET A 416 7.74 -15.50 -6.49
C MET A 416 7.77 -16.95 -5.97
N MET A 417 8.50 -17.86 -6.61
CA MET A 417 8.60 -19.26 -6.16
C MET A 417 9.23 -19.39 -4.77
N VAL A 418 10.26 -18.61 -4.48
CA VAL A 418 10.85 -18.52 -3.13
C VAL A 418 9.80 -18.05 -2.11
N SER A 419 9.04 -17.01 -2.45
CA SER A 419 8.00 -16.50 -1.56
C SER A 419 6.84 -17.49 -1.38
N VAL A 420 6.46 -18.25 -2.42
CA VAL A 420 5.53 -19.39 -2.28
C VAL A 420 6.05 -20.37 -1.23
N GLU A 421 7.33 -20.76 -1.29
CA GLU A 421 7.91 -21.71 -0.33
C GLU A 421 7.89 -21.15 1.11
N VAL A 422 8.27 -19.89 1.31
CA VAL A 422 8.20 -19.23 2.62
C VAL A 422 6.77 -19.20 3.16
N MET A 423 5.79 -18.81 2.32
CA MET A 423 4.38 -18.75 2.72
C MET A 423 3.80 -20.11 3.07
N VAL A 424 4.06 -21.17 2.28
CA VAL A 424 3.54 -22.52 2.60
C VAL A 424 4.16 -23.09 3.86
N ARG A 425 5.46 -22.84 4.12
CA ARG A 425 6.11 -23.22 5.37
C ARG A 425 5.55 -22.47 6.56
N SER A 426 5.21 -21.19 6.38
CA SER A 426 4.55 -20.38 7.42
C SER A 426 3.16 -20.89 7.72
N LEU A 427 2.36 -21.25 6.72
CA LEU A 427 1.07 -21.91 6.91
C LEU A 427 1.22 -23.23 7.67
N ALA A 428 2.22 -24.04 7.31
CA ALA A 428 2.49 -25.31 8.00
C ALA A 428 2.85 -25.09 9.49
N ALA A 429 3.70 -24.11 9.77
CA ALA A 429 4.11 -23.77 11.15
C ALA A 429 2.95 -23.26 12.02
N LEU A 430 1.95 -22.60 11.44
CA LEU A 430 0.82 -21.99 12.14
C LEU A 430 -0.41 -22.92 12.22
N LEU A 431 -0.67 -23.71 11.17
CA LEU A 431 -1.95 -24.41 11.00
C LEU A 431 -1.85 -25.93 11.08
N LEU A 432 -0.64 -26.53 11.11
CA LEU A 432 -0.52 -27.95 11.38
C LEU A 432 -0.42 -28.23 12.89
N PRO A 433 -0.84 -29.42 13.35
CA PRO A 433 -0.72 -29.79 14.74
C PRO A 433 0.70 -29.60 15.26
N LYS A 434 0.85 -28.95 16.38
CA LYS A 434 2.07 -28.98 17.18
C LYS A 434 1.94 -30.19 18.12
N ASP A 435 2.70 -31.25 17.86
CA ASP A 435 2.71 -32.46 18.72
C ASP A 435 3.16 -32.17 20.14
#